data_58736f3baa2ab360925b03e4b1da3691
#
_entry.id   58736f3baa2ab360925b03e4b1da3691
#
_cell.length_a   1.000
_cell.length_b   1.000
_cell.length_c   1.000
_cell.angle_alpha   90.00
_cell.angle_beta   90.00
_cell.angle_gamma   90.00
#
_symmetry.space_group_name_H-M   'P 1'
#
loop_
_entity.id
_entity.type
_entity.pdbx_description
1 polymer ?
#
loop_
_entity_poly.entity_id
_entity_poly.type
_entity_poly.pdbx_seq_one_letter_code
_entity_poly.pdbx_strand_id
1 'polypeptide(L)'
;MTQFTIVPLSGSTDFRGILVTPTALGSAETIHTAQGSASLPDLVSIEAYNSDTVARPLKLAWGGTTDPDDVLAFVLLPGETRMIVHQRPIRNSLIIKAASVTMTWVDGQSYTGAADKIVITGGSYVQRQTS
;
A
#
# COMPACT_ATOMS: atom_id res chain seq x y z
N MET A 1 -19.31 14.68 -19.89
CA MET A 1 -18.11 13.86 -20.21
C MET A 1 -17.41 13.41 -18.95
N THR A 2 -16.99 12.19 -18.89
CA THR A 2 -16.24 11.65 -17.76
C THR A 2 -14.75 11.69 -18.06
N GLN A 3 -13.97 12.19 -17.12
CA GLN A 3 -12.52 12.27 -17.24
C GLN A 3 -11.86 11.47 -16.12
N PHE A 4 -10.65 10.98 -16.39
CA PHE A 4 -9.83 10.32 -15.42
C PHE A 4 -8.54 11.11 -15.21
N THR A 5 -8.19 11.35 -13.96
CA THR A 5 -6.97 12.04 -13.57
C THR A 5 -6.11 11.10 -12.75
N ILE A 6 -4.83 10.96 -13.11
CA ILE A 6 -3.87 10.19 -12.33
C ILE A 6 -3.21 11.12 -11.33
N VAL A 7 -3.27 10.75 -10.05
CA VAL A 7 -2.81 11.58 -8.95
C VAL A 7 -1.87 10.73 -8.07
N PRO A 8 -0.79 11.31 -7.49
CA PRO A 8 0.06 10.56 -6.56
C PRO A 8 -0.72 10.20 -5.30
N LEU A 9 -0.31 9.12 -4.63
CA LEU A 9 -0.84 8.79 -3.31
C LEU A 9 -0.69 9.99 -2.40
N SER A 10 -1.68 10.25 -1.54
CA SER A 10 -1.68 11.45 -0.70
C SER A 10 -0.50 11.51 0.28
N GLY A 11 0.08 10.34 0.64
CA GLY A 11 1.30 10.27 1.43
C GLY A 11 2.59 10.45 0.64
N SER A 12 2.49 10.61 -0.69
CA SER A 12 3.64 10.82 -1.57
C SER A 12 3.77 12.28 -1.95
N THR A 13 5.01 12.75 -2.12
CA THR A 13 5.31 14.06 -2.67
C THR A 13 5.81 13.89 -4.09
N ASP A 14 5.09 14.45 -5.06
CA ASP A 14 5.50 14.44 -6.47
C ASP A 14 5.78 13.04 -7.03
N PHE A 15 4.96 12.05 -6.66
CA PHE A 15 5.13 10.64 -7.05
C PHE A 15 6.42 10.00 -6.52
N ARG A 16 7.03 10.57 -5.48
CA ARG A 16 8.21 9.99 -4.86
C ARG A 16 7.86 8.76 -4.03
N GLY A 17 8.84 7.88 -3.83
CA GLY A 17 8.69 6.72 -2.99
C GLY A 17 8.38 7.06 -1.54
N ILE A 18 7.64 6.17 -0.88
CA ILE A 18 7.32 6.29 0.54
C ILE A 18 8.05 5.16 1.27
N LEU A 19 8.97 5.53 2.18
CA LEU A 19 9.70 4.53 2.97
C LEU A 19 8.80 3.96 4.07
N VAL A 20 8.71 2.62 4.13
CA VAL A 20 7.90 1.96 5.14
C VAL A 20 8.73 1.75 6.40
N THR A 21 8.47 2.55 7.42
CA THR A 21 9.22 2.50 8.68
C THR A 21 8.58 1.64 9.76
N PRO A 22 7.24 1.57 9.88
CA PRO A 22 6.62 0.78 10.96
C PRO A 22 6.76 -0.73 10.75
N THR A 23 6.85 -1.45 11.87
CA THR A 23 6.93 -2.92 11.88
C THR A 23 5.73 -3.56 12.57
N ALA A 24 4.75 -2.76 12.96
CA ALA A 24 3.51 -3.23 13.58
C ALA A 24 2.31 -2.58 12.92
N LEU A 25 1.24 -3.36 12.76
CA LEU A 25 0.04 -2.88 12.07
C LEU A 25 -0.63 -1.73 12.85
N GLY A 26 -0.56 -1.76 14.18
CA GLY A 26 -1.13 -0.71 15.01
C GLY A 26 -0.45 0.65 14.88
N SER A 27 0.78 0.68 14.38
CA SER A 27 1.53 1.91 14.11
C SER A 27 1.79 2.13 12.62
N ALA A 28 1.07 1.43 11.74
CA ALA A 28 1.25 1.49 10.30
C ALA A 28 1.20 2.93 9.77
N GLU A 29 2.05 3.19 8.76
CA GLU A 29 2.18 4.51 8.16
C GLU A 29 1.07 4.77 7.14
N THR A 30 0.45 5.94 7.21
CA THR A 30 -0.55 6.35 6.23
C THR A 30 0.12 6.66 4.90
N ILE A 31 -0.24 5.92 3.85
CA ILE A 31 0.29 6.16 2.50
C ILE A 31 -0.74 6.83 1.59
N HIS A 32 -2.02 6.71 1.89
CA HIS A 32 -3.06 7.34 1.11
C HIS A 32 -4.35 7.53 1.92
N THR A 33 -4.95 8.70 1.80
CA THR A 33 -6.31 8.97 2.28
C THR A 33 -7.19 9.16 1.07
N ALA A 34 -8.23 8.35 0.93
CA ALA A 34 -9.09 8.36 -0.26
C ALA A 34 -9.83 9.69 -0.41
N GLN A 35 -9.87 10.19 -1.63
CA GLN A 35 -10.47 11.48 -1.99
C GLN A 35 -11.75 11.34 -2.80
N GLY A 36 -12.02 10.16 -3.33
CA GLY A 36 -13.22 9.92 -4.12
C GLY A 36 -14.48 9.85 -3.26
N SER A 37 -15.64 9.77 -3.90
CA SER A 37 -16.92 9.59 -3.22
C SER A 37 -17.22 8.10 -3.03
N ALA A 38 -18.29 7.78 -2.28
CA ALA A 38 -18.73 6.40 -2.11
C ALA A 38 -19.16 5.75 -3.42
N SER A 39 -19.71 6.54 -4.35
CA SER A 39 -20.13 6.05 -5.67
C SER A 39 -19.01 6.12 -6.72
N LEU A 40 -17.99 6.96 -6.47
CA LEU A 40 -16.83 7.13 -7.35
C LEU A 40 -15.56 7.01 -6.51
N PRO A 41 -15.21 5.79 -6.07
CA PRO A 41 -14.03 5.59 -5.23
C PRO A 41 -12.73 5.85 -6.00
N ASP A 42 -11.66 6.13 -5.27
CA ASP A 42 -10.32 6.14 -5.87
C ASP A 42 -9.98 4.72 -6.34
N LEU A 43 -9.33 4.63 -7.49
CA LEU A 43 -8.76 3.37 -7.98
C LEU A 43 -7.25 3.44 -7.77
N VAL A 44 -6.74 2.68 -6.81
CA VAL A 44 -5.37 2.82 -6.32
C VAL A 44 -4.49 1.71 -6.87
N SER A 45 -3.33 2.11 -7.41
CA SER A 45 -2.27 1.19 -7.84
C SER A 45 -1.02 1.45 -7.01
N ILE A 46 -0.34 0.38 -6.58
CA ILE A 46 0.83 0.47 -5.71
C ILE A 46 1.92 -0.48 -6.20
N GLU A 47 3.13 0.05 -6.30
CA GLU A 47 4.35 -0.71 -6.56
C GLU A 47 5.26 -0.62 -5.34
N ALA A 48 5.88 -1.74 -4.96
CA ALA A 48 6.75 -1.81 -3.79
C ALA A 48 8.08 -2.47 -4.13
N TYR A 49 9.13 -2.02 -3.45
CA TYR A 49 10.50 -2.49 -3.61
C TYR A 49 11.07 -2.92 -2.26
N ASN A 50 11.66 -4.12 -2.22
CA ASN A 50 12.41 -4.59 -1.06
C ASN A 50 13.90 -4.32 -1.30
N SER A 51 14.48 -3.40 -0.54
CA SER A 51 15.89 -3.02 -0.66
C SER A 51 16.83 -3.91 0.16
N ASP A 52 16.29 -4.88 0.88
CA ASP A 52 17.10 -5.77 1.73
C ASP A 52 17.68 -6.94 0.94
N THR A 53 18.62 -7.65 1.55
CA THR A 53 19.23 -8.87 1.02
C THR A 53 18.46 -10.13 1.41
N VAL A 54 17.40 -10.00 2.19
CA VAL A 54 16.50 -11.11 2.57
C VAL A 54 15.07 -10.74 2.22
N ALA A 55 14.20 -11.73 2.07
CA ALA A 55 12.78 -11.50 1.82
C ALA A 55 12.15 -10.78 3.02
N ARG A 56 11.27 -9.82 2.74
CA ARG A 56 10.58 -9.04 3.78
C ARG A 56 9.07 -9.04 3.55
N PRO A 57 8.29 -9.13 4.62
CA PRO A 57 6.84 -9.05 4.54
C PRO A 57 6.36 -7.60 4.47
N LEU A 58 5.21 -7.41 3.85
CA LEU A 58 4.54 -6.10 3.81
C LEU A 58 3.04 -6.33 4.01
N LYS A 59 2.44 -5.58 4.92
CA LYS A 59 0.99 -5.54 5.08
C LYS A 59 0.47 -4.16 4.74
N LEU A 60 -0.61 -4.15 3.96
CA LEU A 60 -1.37 -2.93 3.66
C LEU A 60 -2.72 -3.02 4.36
N ALA A 61 -2.98 -2.08 5.25
CA ALA A 61 -4.30 -1.93 5.88
C ALA A 61 -5.17 -1.10 4.92
N TRP A 62 -6.22 -1.69 4.42
CA TRP A 62 -7.07 -1.11 3.36
C TRP A 62 -8.39 -0.66 3.94
N GLY A 63 -8.43 0.57 4.40
CA GLY A 63 -9.63 1.17 4.98
C GLY A 63 -9.87 0.83 6.44
N GLY A 64 -9.09 -0.05 7.03
CA GLY A 64 -9.17 -0.47 8.42
C GLY A 64 -7.93 -1.27 8.78
N THR A 65 -7.81 -1.68 10.04
CA THR A 65 -6.63 -2.42 10.52
C THR A 65 -6.96 -3.80 11.07
N THR A 66 -8.19 -4.28 10.88
CA THR A 66 -8.60 -5.60 11.33
C THR A 66 -8.01 -6.67 10.44
N ASP A 67 -7.11 -7.48 10.98
CA ASP A 67 -6.49 -8.59 10.27
C ASP A 67 -7.32 -9.87 10.52
N PRO A 68 -7.71 -10.65 9.50
CA PRO A 68 -7.32 -10.51 8.09
C PRO A 68 -8.27 -9.68 7.22
N ASP A 69 -9.40 -9.21 7.74
CA ASP A 69 -10.51 -8.68 6.93
C ASP A 69 -10.11 -7.43 6.12
N ASP A 70 -9.34 -6.53 6.73
CA ASP A 70 -9.00 -5.24 6.12
C ASP A 70 -7.57 -5.23 5.58
N VAL A 71 -6.86 -6.37 5.60
CA VAL A 71 -5.41 -6.37 5.39
C VAL A 71 -5.02 -7.21 4.17
N LEU A 72 -4.19 -6.61 3.32
CA LEU A 72 -3.52 -7.30 2.21
C LEU A 72 -2.10 -7.63 2.65
N ALA A 73 -1.68 -8.88 2.48
CA ALA A 73 -0.36 -9.33 2.90
C ALA A 73 0.47 -9.78 1.70
N PHE A 74 1.74 -9.41 1.70
CA PHE A 74 2.69 -9.69 0.62
C PHE A 74 4.03 -10.10 1.21
N VAL A 75 4.78 -10.92 0.46
CA VAL A 75 6.18 -11.19 0.72
C VAL A 75 6.97 -10.73 -0.49
N LEU A 76 7.93 -9.82 -0.29
CA LEU A 76 8.78 -9.30 -1.35
C LEU A 76 10.15 -9.96 -1.26
N LEU A 77 10.62 -10.52 -2.38
CA LEU A 77 11.93 -11.16 -2.47
C LEU A 77 13.04 -10.12 -2.39
N PRO A 78 14.28 -10.53 -2.03
CA PRO A 78 15.40 -9.59 -1.97
C PRO A 78 15.59 -8.85 -3.29
N GLY A 79 15.62 -7.53 -3.24
CA GLY A 79 15.83 -6.69 -4.41
C GLY A 79 14.66 -6.65 -5.38
N GLU A 80 13.50 -7.21 -5.02
CA GLU A 80 12.33 -7.27 -5.90
C GLU A 80 11.57 -5.95 -5.91
N THR A 81 11.22 -5.49 -7.11
CA THR A 81 10.22 -4.44 -7.31
C THR A 81 9.01 -5.08 -7.98
N ARG A 82 7.83 -4.89 -7.39
CA ARG A 82 6.62 -5.56 -7.89
C ARG A 82 5.40 -4.64 -7.75
N MET A 83 4.53 -4.68 -8.76
CA MET A 83 3.21 -4.07 -8.61
C MET A 83 2.35 -4.99 -7.75
N ILE A 84 2.01 -4.55 -6.54
CA ILE A 84 1.29 -5.37 -5.57
C ILE A 84 -0.21 -5.09 -5.55
N VAL A 85 -0.61 -3.89 -5.97
CA VAL A 85 -2.02 -3.51 -6.06
C VAL A 85 -2.26 -2.85 -7.40
N HIS A 86 -3.32 -3.26 -8.10
CA HIS A 86 -3.66 -2.71 -9.41
C HIS A 86 -5.11 -2.25 -9.41
N GLN A 87 -5.32 -0.94 -9.47
CA GLN A 87 -6.63 -0.29 -9.59
C GLN A 87 -7.67 -0.82 -8.60
N ARG A 88 -7.28 -1.00 -7.34
CA ARG A 88 -8.18 -1.45 -6.29
C ARG A 88 -8.96 -0.26 -5.74
N PRO A 89 -10.31 -0.36 -5.66
CA PRO A 89 -11.10 0.77 -5.17
C PRO A 89 -10.97 0.96 -3.67
N ILE A 90 -10.99 2.23 -3.25
CA ILE A 90 -11.12 2.58 -1.85
C ILE A 90 -12.09 3.75 -1.71
N ARG A 91 -13.00 3.65 -0.75
CA ARG A 91 -14.06 4.62 -0.53
C ARG A 91 -13.53 5.90 0.11
N ASN A 92 -14.26 6.98 -0.11
CA ASN A 92 -13.93 8.30 0.44
C ASN A 92 -13.66 8.26 1.95
N SER A 93 -12.66 8.99 2.37
CA SER A 93 -12.21 9.15 3.76
C SER A 93 -11.58 7.92 4.39
N LEU A 94 -11.56 6.78 3.72
CA LEU A 94 -10.84 5.62 4.22
C LEU A 94 -9.33 5.77 3.93
N ILE A 95 -8.52 5.11 4.74
CA ILE A 95 -7.07 5.30 4.73
C ILE A 95 -6.38 3.99 4.41
N ILE A 96 -5.34 4.07 3.56
CA ILE A 96 -4.43 2.96 3.31
C ILE A 96 -3.17 3.19 4.14
N LYS A 97 -2.80 2.19 4.94
CA LYS A 97 -1.59 2.23 5.78
C LYS A 97 -0.68 1.08 5.45
N ALA A 98 0.62 1.25 5.66
CA ALA A 98 1.63 0.25 5.35
C ALA A 98 2.54 -0.02 6.55
N ALA A 99 2.89 -1.29 6.74
CA ALA A 99 3.86 -1.72 7.74
C ALA A 99 4.51 -3.03 7.30
N SER A 100 5.81 -3.20 7.60
CA SER A 100 6.49 -4.47 7.40
C SER A 100 6.37 -5.29 8.68
N VAL A 101 5.35 -6.16 8.72
CA VAL A 101 4.96 -6.90 9.93
C VAL A 101 5.44 -8.35 9.82
N THR A 102 6.12 -8.83 10.86
CA THR A 102 6.53 -10.24 10.96
C THR A 102 5.31 -11.14 10.83
N MET A 103 5.38 -12.12 9.92
CA MET A 103 4.28 -13.03 9.69
C MET A 103 4.76 -14.43 9.30
N THR A 104 3.92 -15.43 9.57
CA THR A 104 4.10 -16.78 9.05
C THR A 104 3.25 -16.92 7.79
N TRP A 105 3.90 -17.28 6.69
CA TRP A 105 3.23 -17.45 5.40
C TRP A 105 2.56 -18.81 5.31
N VAL A 106 1.69 -18.99 4.31
CA VAL A 106 0.95 -20.24 4.12
C VAL A 106 1.84 -21.46 3.84
N ASP A 107 3.09 -21.23 3.41
CA ASP A 107 4.07 -22.29 3.20
C ASP A 107 4.77 -22.74 4.48
N GLY A 108 4.41 -22.17 5.63
CA GLY A 108 4.99 -22.45 6.94
C GLY A 108 6.25 -21.67 7.25
N GLN A 109 6.75 -20.85 6.32
CA GLN A 109 7.93 -20.02 6.56
C GLN A 109 7.56 -18.73 7.29
N SER A 110 8.44 -18.29 8.19
CA SER A 110 8.29 -17.02 8.88
C SER A 110 9.15 -15.97 8.21
N TYR A 111 8.57 -14.77 8.03
CA TYR A 111 9.26 -13.61 7.47
C TYR A 111 9.27 -12.52 8.51
N THR A 112 10.46 -11.99 8.79
CA THR A 112 10.64 -10.96 9.81
C THR A 112 10.44 -9.58 9.21
N GLY A 113 9.56 -8.79 9.81
CA GLY A 113 9.36 -7.40 9.44
C GLY A 113 10.60 -6.56 9.77
N ALA A 114 10.85 -5.53 8.97
CA ALA A 114 11.98 -4.64 9.18
C ALA A 114 11.63 -3.21 8.82
N ALA A 115 12.15 -2.27 9.62
CA ALA A 115 12.03 -0.86 9.33
C ALA A 115 12.98 -0.48 8.18
N ASP A 116 12.53 0.47 7.35
CA ASP A 116 13.37 1.15 6.36
C ASP A 116 13.91 0.25 5.24
N LYS A 117 13.31 -0.91 5.01
CA LYS A 117 13.73 -1.85 3.95
C LYS A 117 12.79 -1.85 2.77
N ILE A 118 11.51 -1.61 2.99
CA ILE A 118 10.51 -1.59 1.92
C ILE A 118 10.15 -0.15 1.58
N VAL A 119 10.12 0.14 0.28
CA VAL A 119 9.75 1.44 -0.26
C VAL A 119 8.53 1.25 -1.15
N ILE A 120 7.51 2.06 -0.96
CA ILE A 120 6.42 2.18 -1.93
C ILE A 120 6.95 3.07 -3.05
N THR A 121 7.53 2.46 -4.08
CA THR A 121 8.30 3.16 -5.11
C THR A 121 7.43 3.87 -6.12
N GLY A 122 6.26 3.30 -6.41
CA GLY A 122 5.30 3.89 -7.31
C GLY A 122 3.92 3.69 -6.72
N GLY A 123 3.19 4.77 -6.65
CA GLY A 123 1.82 4.70 -6.18
C GLY A 123 1.05 5.86 -6.75
N SER A 124 -0.15 5.56 -7.22
CA SER A 124 -1.03 6.56 -7.77
C SER A 124 -2.47 6.11 -7.58
N TYR A 125 -3.38 7.04 -7.71
CA TYR A 125 -4.78 6.70 -7.82
C TYR A 125 -5.40 7.41 -9.00
N VAL A 126 -6.41 6.77 -9.56
CA VAL A 126 -7.19 7.36 -10.64
C VAL A 126 -8.45 7.94 -10.02
N GLN A 127 -8.64 9.24 -10.23
CA GLN A 127 -9.86 9.92 -9.79
C GLN A 127 -10.74 10.16 -11.00
N ARG A 128 -11.95 9.63 -10.93
CA ARG A 128 -12.95 9.84 -11.98
C ARG A 128 -13.63 11.17 -11.75
N GLN A 129 -13.65 12.00 -12.78
CA GLN A 129 -14.31 13.30 -12.75
C GLN A 129 -15.40 13.33 -13.79
N THR A 130 -16.54 13.95 -13.43
CA THR A 130 -17.65 14.18 -14.34
C THR A 130 -17.73 15.66 -14.65
N SER A 131 -17.67 15.99 -15.91
CA SER A 131 -17.79 17.38 -16.38
C SER A 131 -19.15 17.63 -16.98
#